data_12df33326845bb284772bb782535db80
#
_entry.id   12df33326845bb284772bb782535db80
#
_cell.length_a   1.000
_cell.length_b   1.000
_cell.length_c   1.000
_cell.angle_alpha   90.00
_cell.angle_beta   90.00
_cell.angle_gamma   90.00
#
_symmetry.space_group_name_H-M   'P 1'
#
loop_
_entity.id
_entity.type
_entity.pdbx_description
1 polymer ?
#
loop_
_entity_poly.entity_id
_entity_poly.type
_entity_poly.pdbx_seq_one_letter_code
_entity_poly.pdbx_strand_id
1 'polypeptide(L)'
;MKTKTMRRVYLREAAVMLLLARLAVLCVSPARLFAWADRPPRRLRRFAAEEARWVAWAIERLTARGALNVAGLPRALAAHAMLRRRGLASRLCLGVARDGGEVSAHAWIELGNDKLVGGAEGFTRLASFGGADR
;
A
#
# COMPACT_ATOMS: atom_id res chain seq x y z
N MET A 1 -15.66 8.51 21.11
CA MET A 1 -16.10 9.36 19.99
C MET A 1 -15.02 9.61 18.95
N LYS A 2 -13.81 9.99 19.35
CA LYS A 2 -12.69 10.17 18.41
C LYS A 2 -12.42 8.91 17.57
N THR A 3 -12.49 7.73 18.16
CA THR A 3 -12.20 6.47 17.49
C THR A 3 -13.22 6.16 16.38
N LYS A 4 -14.51 6.40 16.60
CA LYS A 4 -15.53 6.17 15.57
C LYS A 4 -15.37 7.10 14.38
N THR A 5 -15.07 8.37 14.65
CA THR A 5 -14.83 9.38 13.62
C THR A 5 -13.58 9.04 12.84
N MET A 6 -12.51 8.68 13.53
CA MET A 6 -11.24 8.26 12.89
C MET A 6 -11.46 7.05 11.99
N ARG A 7 -12.17 6.04 12.47
CA ARG A 7 -12.47 4.85 11.66
C ARG A 7 -13.18 5.21 10.37
N ARG A 8 -14.20 6.08 10.45
CA ARG A 8 -14.95 6.50 9.26
C ARG A 8 -14.07 7.25 8.26
N VAL A 9 -13.24 8.17 8.76
CA VAL A 9 -12.36 8.96 7.90
C VAL A 9 -11.39 8.06 7.15
N TYR A 10 -10.71 7.16 7.86
CA TYR A 10 -9.75 6.25 7.22
C TYR A 10 -10.42 5.26 6.27
N LEU A 11 -11.60 4.75 6.64
CA LEU A 11 -12.34 3.83 5.76
C LEU A 11 -12.81 4.51 4.48
N ARG A 12 -13.31 5.73 4.56
CA ARG A 12 -13.72 6.49 3.38
C ARG A 12 -12.54 6.77 2.46
N GLU A 13 -11.44 7.22 3.04
CA GLU A 13 -10.23 7.48 2.27
C GLU A 13 -9.71 6.19 1.62
N ALA A 14 -9.66 5.11 2.37
CA ALA A 14 -9.23 3.82 1.85
C ALA A 14 -10.12 3.34 0.71
N ALA A 15 -11.43 3.48 0.84
CA ALA A 15 -12.37 3.11 -0.22
C ALA A 15 -12.12 3.88 -1.50
N VAL A 16 -11.95 5.19 -1.40
CA VAL A 16 -11.65 6.06 -2.54
C VAL A 16 -10.30 5.68 -3.15
N MET A 17 -9.27 5.50 -2.33
CA MET A 17 -7.94 5.16 -2.82
C MET A 17 -7.87 3.79 -3.46
N LEU A 18 -8.61 2.81 -2.93
CA LEU A 18 -8.70 1.48 -3.53
C LEU A 18 -9.36 1.54 -4.90
N LEU A 19 -10.43 2.31 -5.02
CA LEU A 19 -11.10 2.49 -6.30
C LEU A 19 -10.21 3.19 -7.32
N LEU A 20 -9.56 4.28 -6.91
CA LEU A 20 -8.62 5.01 -7.77
C LEU A 20 -7.43 4.14 -8.17
N ALA A 21 -6.90 3.35 -7.24
CA ALA A 21 -5.77 2.45 -7.52
C ALA A 21 -6.17 1.39 -8.54
N ARG A 22 -7.37 0.82 -8.41
CA ARG A 22 -7.87 -0.16 -9.36
C ARG A 22 -8.01 0.44 -10.76
N LEU A 23 -8.56 1.66 -10.85
CA LEU A 23 -8.68 2.37 -12.11
C LEU A 23 -7.30 2.71 -12.68
N ALA A 24 -6.38 3.14 -11.84
CA ALA A 24 -5.03 3.47 -12.27
C ALA A 24 -4.30 2.27 -12.85
N VAL A 25 -4.44 1.10 -12.23
CA VAL A 25 -3.81 -0.13 -12.76
C VAL A 25 -4.37 -0.49 -14.13
N LEU A 26 -5.66 -0.21 -14.37
CA LEU A 26 -6.29 -0.48 -15.66
C LEU A 26 -5.95 0.56 -16.73
N CYS A 27 -5.77 1.82 -16.35
CA CYS A 27 -5.70 2.94 -17.28
C CYS A 27 -4.32 3.56 -17.43
N VAL A 28 -3.43 3.37 -16.46
CA VAL A 28 -2.09 3.98 -16.44
C VAL A 28 -1.04 2.91 -16.68
N SER A 29 0.00 3.24 -17.46
CA SER A 29 1.07 2.27 -17.72
C SER A 29 1.83 1.92 -16.42
N PRO A 30 2.31 0.68 -16.29
CA PRO A 30 3.11 0.29 -15.13
C PRO A 30 4.31 1.20 -14.88
N ALA A 31 4.99 1.64 -15.93
CA ALA A 31 6.13 2.54 -15.80
C ALA A 31 5.76 3.84 -15.09
N ARG A 32 4.62 4.41 -15.42
CA ARG A 32 4.13 5.64 -14.78
C ARG A 32 3.71 5.41 -13.33
N LEU A 33 3.07 4.27 -13.07
CA LEU A 33 2.65 3.92 -11.71
C LEU A 33 3.86 3.77 -10.79
N PHE A 34 4.89 3.06 -11.25
CA PHE A 34 6.09 2.85 -10.46
C PHE A 34 6.92 4.12 -10.33
N ALA A 35 6.97 4.96 -11.35
CA ALA A 35 7.60 6.27 -11.25
C ALA A 35 6.91 7.14 -10.21
N TRP A 36 5.58 7.12 -10.17
CA TRP A 36 4.81 7.83 -9.14
C TRP A 36 5.10 7.25 -7.75
N ALA A 37 5.10 5.94 -7.62
CA ALA A 37 5.35 5.28 -6.34
C ALA A 37 6.75 5.58 -5.78
N ASP A 38 7.71 5.82 -6.67
CA ASP A 38 9.09 6.09 -6.31
C ASP A 38 9.33 7.53 -5.85
N ARG A 39 8.41 8.44 -6.13
CA ARG A 39 8.55 9.84 -5.72
C ARG A 39 8.43 9.98 -4.22
N PRO A 40 9.29 10.80 -3.59
CA PRO A 40 9.16 11.06 -2.15
C PRO A 40 7.89 11.86 -1.86
N PRO A 41 7.36 11.79 -0.63
CA PRO A 41 6.25 12.66 -0.24
C PRO A 41 6.69 14.13 -0.28
N ARG A 42 5.74 15.02 -0.54
CA ARG A 42 6.01 16.46 -0.61
C ARG A 42 6.61 17.01 0.68
N ARG A 43 6.09 16.53 1.82
CA ARG A 43 6.59 16.89 3.15
C ARG A 43 6.87 15.60 3.89
N LEU A 44 8.14 15.33 4.12
CA LEU A 44 8.53 14.15 4.88
C LEU A 44 8.27 14.42 6.35
N ARG A 45 7.45 13.57 6.97
CA ARG A 45 7.23 13.58 8.41
C ARG A 45 8.06 12.48 9.04
N ARG A 46 8.47 12.74 10.27
CA ARG A 46 9.03 11.67 11.07
C ARG A 46 7.92 10.67 11.43
N PHE A 47 8.35 9.51 11.79
CA PHE A 47 7.56 8.34 12.10
C PHE A 47 6.24 8.66 12.82
N ALA A 48 5.13 8.22 12.24
CA ALA A 48 3.80 8.29 12.83
C ALA A 48 3.18 6.89 12.81
N ALA A 49 3.62 6.06 13.76
CA ALA A 49 3.23 4.64 13.83
C ALA A 49 1.72 4.46 13.94
N GLU A 50 1.05 5.34 14.68
CA GLU A 50 -0.39 5.27 14.87
C GLU A 50 -1.13 5.49 13.56
N GLU A 51 -0.76 6.54 12.80
CA GLU A 51 -1.38 6.82 11.50
C GLU A 51 -1.13 5.67 10.52
N ALA A 52 0.08 5.12 10.51
CA ALA A 52 0.41 3.98 9.67
C ALA A 52 -0.45 2.76 9.99
N ARG A 53 -0.68 2.50 11.26
CA ARG A 53 -1.55 1.39 11.69
C ARG A 53 -3.01 1.61 11.27
N TRP A 54 -3.50 2.85 11.34
CA TRP A 54 -4.84 3.17 10.87
C TRP A 54 -4.99 2.94 9.37
N VAL A 55 -3.97 3.33 8.58
CA VAL A 55 -3.95 3.07 7.14
C VAL A 55 -4.00 1.57 6.86
N ALA A 56 -3.12 0.81 7.50
CA ALA A 56 -3.05 -0.63 7.32
C ALA A 56 -4.38 -1.29 7.71
N TRP A 57 -4.93 -0.90 8.84
CA TRP A 57 -6.20 -1.42 9.32
C TRP A 57 -7.33 -1.15 8.33
N ALA A 58 -7.44 0.08 7.82
CA ALA A 58 -8.52 0.46 6.91
C ALA A 58 -8.44 -0.30 5.59
N ILE A 59 -7.25 -0.41 5.02
CA ILE A 59 -7.03 -1.16 3.78
C ILE A 59 -7.36 -2.64 3.98
N GLU A 60 -6.85 -3.24 5.05
CA GLU A 60 -7.13 -4.65 5.35
C GLU A 60 -8.61 -4.89 5.61
N ARG A 61 -9.26 -3.99 6.32
CA ARG A 61 -10.69 -4.09 6.64
C ARG A 61 -11.54 -4.14 5.39
N LEU A 62 -11.24 -3.31 4.40
CA LEU A 62 -12.02 -3.23 3.17
C LEU A 62 -11.70 -4.37 2.18
N THR A 63 -10.52 -4.96 2.28
CA THR A 63 -10.10 -6.01 1.35
C THR A 63 -10.23 -7.43 1.91
N ALA A 64 -10.26 -7.59 3.24
CA ALA A 64 -10.21 -8.90 3.90
C ALA A 64 -11.43 -9.80 3.62
N ARG A 65 -12.59 -9.21 3.34
CA ARG A 65 -13.82 -9.98 3.12
C ARG A 65 -14.39 -9.84 1.72
N GLY A 66 -13.56 -9.41 0.78
CA GLY A 66 -14.01 -9.23 -0.59
C GLY A 66 -15.05 -8.13 -0.77
N ALA A 67 -15.25 -7.25 0.22
CA ALA A 67 -16.16 -6.12 0.13
C ALA A 67 -15.80 -5.22 -1.05
N LEU A 68 -14.50 -5.07 -1.29
CA LEU A 68 -13.95 -4.45 -2.50
C LEU A 68 -12.91 -5.40 -3.08
N ASN A 69 -13.27 -6.52 -3.55
CA ASN A 69 -12.42 -7.57 -4.09
C ASN A 69 -11.14 -7.05 -4.80
N VAL A 70 -10.31 -6.33 -4.06
CA VAL A 70 -9.09 -5.69 -4.54
C VAL A 70 -7.91 -6.27 -3.80
N ALA A 71 -7.09 -7.02 -4.51
CA ALA A 71 -5.89 -7.63 -3.97
C ALA A 71 -4.68 -7.21 -4.82
N GLY A 72 -3.51 -7.56 -4.36
CA GLY A 72 -2.28 -7.34 -5.11
C GLY A 72 -1.88 -5.88 -5.23
N LEU A 73 -1.51 -5.48 -6.44
CA LEU A 73 -0.95 -4.14 -6.69
C LEU A 73 -1.90 -2.99 -6.34
N PRO A 74 -3.19 -3.03 -6.69
CA PRO A 74 -4.09 -1.94 -6.30
C PRO A 74 -4.16 -1.70 -4.79
N ARG A 75 -4.18 -2.77 -4.00
CA ARG A 75 -4.19 -2.68 -2.54
C ARG A 75 -2.92 -1.99 -2.02
N ALA A 76 -1.78 -2.39 -2.53
CA ALA A 76 -0.50 -1.81 -2.14
C ALA A 76 -0.40 -0.35 -2.58
N LEU A 77 -0.84 -0.01 -3.79
CA LEU A 77 -0.84 1.36 -4.28
C LEU A 77 -1.74 2.27 -3.44
N ALA A 78 -2.91 1.79 -3.06
CA ALA A 78 -3.83 2.56 -2.22
C ALA A 78 -3.20 2.88 -0.86
N ALA A 79 -2.60 1.89 -0.22
CA ALA A 79 -1.91 2.08 1.05
C ALA A 79 -0.74 3.05 0.90
N HIS A 80 0.04 2.91 -0.16
CA HIS A 80 1.17 3.80 -0.45
C HIS A 80 0.69 5.25 -0.62
N ALA A 81 -0.40 5.46 -1.36
CA ALA A 81 -0.98 6.79 -1.55
C ALA A 81 -1.42 7.42 -0.23
N MET A 82 -2.10 6.66 0.61
CA MET A 82 -2.55 7.15 1.92
C MET A 82 -1.38 7.53 2.82
N LEU A 83 -0.33 6.72 2.83
CA LEU A 83 0.86 7.00 3.64
C LEU A 83 1.60 8.22 3.11
N ARG A 84 1.76 8.35 1.79
CA ARG A 84 2.40 9.52 1.18
C ARG A 84 1.66 10.81 1.47
N ARG A 85 0.34 10.80 1.42
CA ARG A 85 -0.47 11.98 1.76
C ARG A 85 -0.22 12.45 3.18
N ARG A 86 0.21 11.56 4.05
CA ARG A 86 0.55 11.86 5.44
C ARG A 86 2.02 12.18 5.64
N GLY A 87 2.79 12.22 4.56
CA GLY A 87 4.22 12.53 4.63
C GLY A 87 5.08 11.37 5.10
N LEU A 88 4.54 10.15 5.07
CA LEU A 88 5.27 8.96 5.48
C LEU A 88 5.92 8.32 4.27
N ALA A 89 7.22 8.06 4.38
CA ALA A 89 8.01 7.51 3.27
C ALA A 89 7.90 5.99 3.22
N SER A 90 6.76 5.50 2.77
CA SER A 90 6.54 4.07 2.58
C SER A 90 7.24 3.57 1.33
N ARG A 91 7.47 2.27 1.30
CA ARG A 91 8.11 1.59 0.18
C ARG A 91 7.13 0.58 -0.41
N LEU A 92 6.88 0.71 -1.72
CA LEU A 92 6.12 -0.27 -2.47
C LEU A 92 7.08 -1.36 -2.92
N CYS A 93 6.83 -2.59 -2.51
CA CYS A 93 7.69 -3.73 -2.82
C CYS A 93 6.96 -4.69 -3.74
N LEU A 94 7.70 -5.22 -4.71
CA LEU A 94 7.23 -6.25 -5.62
C LEU A 94 8.09 -7.49 -5.45
N GLY A 95 7.47 -8.64 -5.44
CA GLY A 95 8.19 -9.88 -5.29
C GLY A 95 7.50 -11.06 -5.94
N VAL A 96 8.19 -12.19 -5.92
CA VAL A 96 7.70 -13.44 -6.47
C VAL A 96 7.92 -14.57 -5.48
N ALA A 97 7.04 -15.56 -5.56
CA ALA A 97 7.19 -16.81 -4.83
C ALA A 97 6.95 -17.97 -5.78
N ARG A 98 7.65 -19.07 -5.55
CA ARG A 98 7.38 -20.33 -6.21
C ARG A 98 6.66 -21.25 -5.27
N ASP A 99 5.58 -21.83 -5.73
CA ASP A 99 4.83 -22.81 -4.98
C ASP A 99 4.37 -23.89 -5.96
N GLY A 100 4.87 -25.12 -5.74
CA GLY A 100 4.48 -26.26 -6.56
C GLY A 100 4.77 -26.12 -8.04
N GLY A 101 5.83 -25.40 -8.43
CA GLY A 101 6.18 -25.14 -9.83
C GLY A 101 5.50 -23.92 -10.43
N GLU A 102 4.55 -23.31 -9.72
CA GLU A 102 3.91 -22.07 -10.16
C GLU A 102 4.64 -20.86 -9.57
N VAL A 103 4.72 -19.80 -10.35
CA VAL A 103 5.28 -18.52 -9.92
C VAL A 103 4.13 -17.55 -9.69
N SER A 104 4.05 -17.01 -8.48
CA SER A 104 3.07 -15.98 -8.15
C SER A 104 3.77 -14.65 -7.87
N ALA A 105 3.19 -13.57 -8.35
CA ALA A 105 3.67 -12.22 -8.09
C ALA A 105 2.83 -11.58 -6.97
N HIS A 106 3.47 -10.74 -6.18
CA HIS A 106 2.81 -10.09 -5.06
C HIS A 106 3.39 -8.70 -4.83
N ALA A 107 2.55 -7.80 -4.34
CA ALA A 107 2.96 -6.45 -3.96
C ALA A 107 2.61 -6.21 -2.49
N TRP A 108 3.50 -5.52 -1.78
CA TRP A 108 3.27 -5.19 -0.38
C TRP A 108 3.88 -3.83 -0.04
N ILE A 109 3.52 -3.32 1.13
CA ILE A 109 4.01 -2.03 1.61
C ILE A 109 4.84 -2.23 2.86
N GLU A 110 6.00 -1.59 2.87
CA GLU A 110 6.86 -1.50 4.05
C GLU A 110 7.00 -0.05 4.49
N LEU A 111 7.06 0.16 5.80
CA LEU A 111 7.40 1.45 6.39
C LEU A 111 8.47 1.20 7.43
N GLY A 112 9.67 1.76 7.18
CA GLY A 112 10.84 1.38 7.98
C GLY A 112 11.12 -0.09 7.81
N ASN A 113 11.16 -0.84 8.91
CA ASN A 113 11.36 -2.29 8.89
C ASN A 113 10.06 -3.08 8.99
N ASP A 114 8.92 -2.39 9.06
CA ASP A 114 7.62 -3.03 9.25
C ASP A 114 6.90 -3.26 7.93
N LYS A 115 6.39 -4.47 7.75
CA LYS A 115 5.52 -4.82 6.64
C LYS A 115 4.10 -4.50 7.05
N LEU A 116 3.53 -3.45 6.46
CA LEU A 116 2.23 -2.93 6.89
C LEU A 116 1.04 -3.57 6.20
N VAL A 117 1.14 -3.76 4.89
CA VAL A 117 0.03 -4.22 4.08
C VAL A 117 0.51 -5.26 3.11
N GLY A 118 -0.27 -6.32 2.97
CA GLY A 118 -0.09 -7.30 1.92
C GLY A 118 0.67 -8.56 2.27
N GLY A 119 1.28 -8.67 3.44
CA GLY A 119 2.02 -9.87 3.85
C GLY A 119 3.03 -10.36 2.82
N ALA A 120 4.29 -10.44 3.20
CA ALA A 120 5.36 -10.78 2.26
C ALA A 120 6.04 -12.12 2.56
N GLU A 121 5.41 -12.96 3.38
CA GLU A 121 6.00 -14.24 3.76
C GLU A 121 6.12 -15.17 2.55
N GLY A 122 7.30 -15.73 2.37
CA GLY A 122 7.57 -16.63 1.26
C GLY A 122 7.85 -15.95 -0.08
N PHE A 123 7.81 -14.61 -0.14
CA PHE A 123 8.09 -13.88 -1.37
C PHE A 123 9.50 -13.33 -1.36
N THR A 124 10.18 -13.44 -2.51
CA THR A 124 11.48 -12.83 -2.74
C THR A 124 11.26 -11.47 -3.38
N ARG A 125 11.78 -10.42 -2.75
CA ARG A 125 11.64 -9.07 -3.28
C ARG A 125 12.51 -8.88 -4.52
N LEU A 126 11.88 -8.45 -5.61
CA LEU A 126 12.56 -8.16 -6.87
C LEU A 126 12.81 -6.67 -7.07
N ALA A 127 11.90 -5.83 -6.60
CA ALA A 127 11.98 -4.40 -6.79
C ALA A 127 11.30 -3.67 -5.65
N SER A 128 11.73 -2.43 -5.39
CA SER A 128 11.08 -1.56 -4.43
C SER A 128 11.09 -0.12 -4.93
N PHE A 129 10.04 0.62 -4.60
CA PHE A 129 9.84 2.00 -5.04
C PHE A 129 9.48 2.87 -3.84
N GLY A 130 10.14 4.02 -3.72
CA GLY A 130 9.94 4.91 -2.59
C GLY A 130 10.87 4.58 -1.43
N GLY A 131 10.49 5.07 -0.24
CA GLY A 131 11.29 4.92 0.97
C GLY A 131 12.13 6.17 1.27
N ALA A 132 12.64 6.24 2.49
CA ALA A 132 13.44 7.37 2.94
C ALA A 132 14.93 7.23 2.58
N ASP A 133 15.36 6.02 2.33
CA ASP A 133 16.76 5.69 2.06
C ASP A 133 16.99 5.61 0.57
N ARG A 134 17.46 6.67 0.01
CA ARG A 134 17.93 6.70 -1.37
C ARG A 134 19.37 7.06 -1.42
#